data_9479a1ec7e76f060e8c658282e05bc2b
#
_entry.id   9479a1ec7e76f060e8c658282e05bc2b
#
_cell.length_a   1.000
_cell.length_b   1.000
_cell.length_c   1.000
_cell.angle_alpha   90.00
_cell.angle_beta   90.00
_cell.angle_gamma   90.00
#
_symmetry.space_group_name_H-M   'P 1'
#
loop_
_entity.id
_entity.type
_entity.pdbx_description
1 polymer ?
#
loop_
_entity_poly.entity_id
_entity_poly.type
_entity_poly.pdbx_seq_one_letter_code
_entity_poly.pdbx_strand_id
1 'polypeptide(L)'
;PLLGTAPYNLYDVFEPGFQAAIEANMKREFRAALDDPYCIGFFVDNEVRWDKLPRLAEHVIAMPAETPARRALAARLKEKYRTIDALNRAWGTGYPGWDGLGRLPAGKRIPEADCRDFNRLALERYYRSCRDAVRNAAPRKLYLGSRFAGFQTLDAAEAEAEYADVVSANLY
;
A
#
# COMPACT_ATOMS: atom_id res chain seq x y z
N PRO A 1 12.52 0.75 1.20
CA PRO A 1 12.18 2.11 1.61
C PRO A 1 10.84 2.15 2.34
N LEU A 2 10.61 3.20 3.15
CA LEU A 2 9.33 3.44 3.80
C LEU A 2 8.52 4.44 2.97
N LEU A 3 7.23 4.22 2.86
CA LEU A 3 6.26 5.16 2.31
C LEU A 3 5.66 5.98 3.47
N GLY A 4 5.45 7.28 3.23
CA GLY A 4 4.94 8.17 4.27
C GLY A 4 6.04 8.80 5.14
N THR A 5 5.61 9.51 6.17
CA THR A 5 6.47 10.19 7.14
C THR A 5 6.18 9.69 8.55
N ALA A 6 7.19 9.69 9.44
CA ALA A 6 6.96 9.34 10.82
C ALA A 6 5.81 10.15 11.44
N PRO A 7 4.97 9.57 12.29
CA PRO A 7 5.00 8.19 12.80
C PRO A 7 4.27 7.16 11.92
N TYR A 8 3.73 7.53 10.77
CA TYR A 8 2.85 6.71 9.93
C TYR A 8 3.60 6.09 8.74
N ASN A 9 4.79 5.60 8.98
CA ASN A 9 5.58 4.94 7.95
C ASN A 9 4.95 3.59 7.55
N LEU A 10 4.86 3.39 6.23
CA LEU A 10 4.48 2.13 5.62
C LEU A 10 5.69 1.60 4.84
N TYR A 11 5.92 0.29 4.85
CA TYR A 11 6.88 -0.31 3.93
C TYR A 11 6.45 -0.12 2.47
N ASP A 12 7.43 0.01 1.56
CA ASP A 12 7.10 0.07 0.13
C ASP A 12 6.52 -1.27 -0.33
N VAL A 13 5.20 -1.31 -0.45
CA VAL A 13 4.44 -2.49 -0.84
C VAL A 13 4.70 -2.93 -2.29
N PHE A 14 5.35 -2.08 -3.07
CA PHE A 14 5.75 -2.36 -4.45
C PHE A 14 7.15 -2.96 -4.55
N GLU A 15 7.88 -3.07 -3.43
CA GLU A 15 9.17 -3.78 -3.41
C GLU A 15 9.00 -5.23 -3.85
N PRO A 16 9.84 -5.73 -4.77
CA PRO A 16 9.72 -7.10 -5.28
C PRO A 16 9.82 -8.17 -4.18
N GLY A 17 10.55 -7.88 -3.11
CA GLY A 17 10.73 -8.78 -1.96
C GLY A 17 9.70 -8.62 -0.84
N PHE A 18 8.71 -7.73 -0.94
CA PHE A 18 7.80 -7.41 0.16
C PHE A 18 7.06 -8.65 0.68
N GLN A 19 6.40 -9.40 -0.19
CA GLN A 19 5.70 -10.64 0.19
C GLN A 19 6.67 -11.69 0.79
N ALA A 20 7.81 -11.92 0.14
CA ALA A 20 8.80 -12.89 0.60
C ALA A 20 9.36 -12.54 1.98
N ALA A 21 9.50 -11.25 2.30
CA ALA A 21 9.93 -10.80 3.61
C ALA A 21 8.91 -11.14 4.70
N ILE A 22 7.61 -11.00 4.42
CA ILE A 22 6.53 -11.40 5.35
C ILE A 22 6.61 -12.92 5.58
N GLU A 23 6.68 -13.72 4.52
CA GLU A 23 6.78 -15.19 4.62
C GLU A 23 8.00 -15.63 5.44
N ALA A 24 9.15 -15.03 5.18
CA ALA A 24 10.39 -15.34 5.90
C ALA A 24 10.26 -14.99 7.39
N ASN A 25 9.66 -13.84 7.69
CA ASN A 25 9.41 -13.42 9.07
C ASN A 25 8.45 -14.38 9.79
N MET A 26 7.36 -14.77 9.16
CA MET A 26 6.41 -15.73 9.72
C MET A 26 7.09 -17.06 10.05
N LYS A 27 7.88 -17.61 9.13
CA LYS A 27 8.60 -18.87 9.31
C LYS A 27 9.67 -18.81 10.40
N ARG A 28 10.26 -17.65 10.63
CA ARG A 28 11.29 -17.44 11.66
C ARG A 28 10.68 -17.22 13.04
N GLU A 29 9.76 -16.26 13.15
CA GLU A 29 9.27 -15.77 14.44
C GLU A 29 8.08 -16.58 14.97
N PHE A 30 7.26 -17.16 14.08
CA PHE A 30 6.01 -17.84 14.45
C PHE A 30 5.99 -19.33 14.13
N ARG A 31 7.17 -19.93 13.98
CA ARG A 31 7.31 -21.35 13.58
C ARG A 31 6.41 -22.30 14.39
N ALA A 32 6.36 -22.14 15.70
CA ALA A 32 5.55 -23.00 16.58
C ALA A 32 4.04 -22.84 16.29
N ALA A 33 3.58 -21.63 15.94
CA ALA A 33 2.18 -21.35 15.66
C ALA A 33 1.71 -21.80 14.26
N LEU A 34 2.64 -21.97 13.31
CA LEU A 34 2.27 -22.36 11.94
C LEU A 34 1.53 -23.71 11.89
N ASP A 35 1.96 -24.67 12.71
CA ASP A 35 1.40 -26.02 12.78
C ASP A 35 0.50 -26.26 14.02
N ASP A 36 0.42 -25.30 14.93
CA ASP A 36 -0.41 -25.40 16.15
C ASP A 36 -1.91 -25.49 15.79
N PRO A 37 -2.62 -26.57 16.14
CA PRO A 37 -4.04 -26.71 15.84
C PRO A 37 -4.93 -25.67 16.53
N TYR A 38 -4.47 -25.05 17.61
CA TYR A 38 -5.21 -24.03 18.34
C TYR A 38 -4.96 -22.61 17.79
N CYS A 39 -3.95 -22.40 16.95
CA CYS A 39 -3.75 -21.15 16.23
C CYS A 39 -4.72 -21.11 15.04
N ILE A 40 -5.68 -20.20 15.06
CA ILE A 40 -6.69 -20.08 13.98
C ILE A 40 -6.20 -19.28 12.77
N GLY A 41 -5.27 -18.35 12.95
CA GLY A 41 -4.80 -17.47 11.89
C GLY A 41 -3.78 -16.44 12.35
N PHE A 42 -3.37 -15.59 11.39
CA PHE A 42 -2.37 -14.56 11.62
C PHE A 42 -2.88 -13.19 11.20
N PHE A 43 -2.61 -12.20 12.02
CA PHE A 43 -2.58 -10.80 11.60
C PHE A 43 -1.25 -10.50 10.91
N VAL A 44 -1.28 -9.63 9.90
CA VAL A 44 -0.05 -9.02 9.36
C VAL A 44 -0.12 -7.55 9.70
N ASP A 45 0.89 -7.07 10.39
CA ASP A 45 0.95 -5.76 11.03
C ASP A 45 -0.12 -5.54 12.11
N ASN A 46 -0.12 -4.36 12.68
CA ASN A 46 -1.08 -3.93 13.70
C ASN A 46 -1.33 -2.44 13.57
N GLU A 47 -2.59 -2.08 13.42
CA GLU A 47 -3.05 -0.68 13.44
C GLU A 47 -2.42 0.20 12.35
N VAL A 48 -2.27 -0.34 11.14
CA VAL A 48 -1.84 0.46 9.99
C VAL A 48 -2.81 1.61 9.76
N ARG A 49 -2.28 2.83 9.74
CA ARG A 49 -3.06 4.06 9.68
C ARG A 49 -3.21 4.58 8.24
N TRP A 50 -3.98 3.88 7.42
CA TRP A 50 -4.28 4.30 6.05
C TRP A 50 -5.01 5.65 5.97
N ASP A 51 -5.80 5.97 7.00
CA ASP A 51 -6.47 7.26 7.16
C ASP A 51 -5.50 8.46 7.28
N LYS A 52 -4.25 8.21 7.66
CA LYS A 52 -3.19 9.22 7.75
C LYS A 52 -2.38 9.39 6.46
N LEU A 53 -2.70 8.62 5.43
CA LEU A 53 -2.00 8.64 4.15
C LEU A 53 -2.93 9.00 2.95
N PRO A 54 -3.89 9.94 3.10
CA PRO A 54 -4.87 10.22 2.05
C PRO A 54 -4.23 10.75 0.77
N ARG A 55 -3.02 11.28 0.87
CA ARG A 55 -2.25 11.85 -0.24
C ARG A 55 -0.90 11.15 -0.45
N LEU A 56 -0.89 9.84 -0.31
CA LEU A 56 0.32 9.00 -0.49
C LEU A 56 1.02 9.30 -1.83
N ALA A 57 0.26 9.53 -2.90
CA ALA A 57 0.80 9.86 -4.21
C ALA A 57 1.70 11.13 -4.19
N GLU A 58 1.37 12.15 -3.38
CA GLU A 58 2.18 13.38 -3.27
C GLU A 58 3.51 13.13 -2.56
N HIS A 59 3.52 12.22 -1.60
CA HIS A 59 4.76 11.79 -0.97
C HIS A 59 5.61 10.97 -1.96
N VAL A 60 4.99 9.99 -2.60
CA VAL A 60 5.66 9.05 -3.51
C VAL A 60 6.23 9.76 -4.74
N ILE A 61 5.54 10.77 -5.29
CA ILE A 61 6.04 11.49 -6.49
C ILE A 61 7.34 12.25 -6.22
N ALA A 62 7.59 12.61 -4.97
CA ALA A 62 8.81 13.29 -4.55
C ALA A 62 9.98 12.34 -4.24
N MET A 63 9.74 11.03 -4.21
CA MET A 63 10.78 10.02 -3.98
C MET A 63 11.69 9.87 -5.21
N PRO A 64 12.89 9.29 -5.06
CA PRO A 64 13.76 8.95 -6.19
C PRO A 64 13.04 8.11 -7.24
N ALA A 65 13.30 8.37 -8.52
CA ALA A 65 12.58 7.76 -9.65
C ALA A 65 12.71 6.23 -9.69
N GLU A 66 13.81 5.71 -9.15
CA GLU A 66 14.12 4.28 -9.08
C GLU A 66 13.35 3.53 -7.99
N THR A 67 12.68 4.21 -7.04
CA THR A 67 11.93 3.53 -5.99
C THR A 67 10.72 2.81 -6.58
N PRO A 68 10.40 1.58 -6.12
CA PRO A 68 9.30 0.80 -6.67
C PRO A 68 7.94 1.52 -6.62
N ALA A 69 7.60 2.15 -5.50
CA ALA A 69 6.37 2.93 -5.39
C ALA A 69 6.32 4.08 -6.41
N ARG A 70 7.44 4.78 -6.62
CA ARG A 70 7.53 5.87 -7.58
C ARG A 70 7.35 5.38 -9.01
N ARG A 71 7.93 4.22 -9.36
CA ARG A 71 7.71 3.58 -10.67
C ARG A 71 6.26 3.13 -10.84
N ALA A 72 5.65 2.55 -9.80
CA ALA A 72 4.24 2.14 -9.83
C ALA A 72 3.30 3.34 -10.06
N LEU A 73 3.52 4.45 -9.36
CA LEU A 73 2.77 5.70 -9.57
C LEU A 73 2.94 6.21 -11.00
N ALA A 74 4.16 6.29 -11.51
CA ALA A 74 4.42 6.74 -12.87
C ALA A 74 3.75 5.84 -13.92
N ALA A 75 3.79 4.52 -13.74
CA ALA A 75 3.13 3.57 -14.62
C ALA A 75 1.61 3.77 -14.63
N ARG A 76 1.00 3.93 -13.44
CA ARG A 76 -0.45 4.18 -13.30
C ARG A 76 -0.87 5.49 -13.97
N LEU A 77 -0.09 6.55 -13.81
CA LEU A 77 -0.35 7.84 -14.46
C LEU A 77 -0.19 7.76 -15.98
N LYS A 78 0.83 7.02 -16.48
CA LYS A 78 1.01 6.77 -17.91
C LYS A 78 -0.18 6.01 -18.49
N GLU A 79 -0.69 5.01 -17.80
CA GLU A 79 -1.86 4.26 -18.21
C GLU A 79 -3.09 5.15 -18.30
N LYS A 80 -3.33 6.01 -17.31
CA LYS A 80 -4.49 6.88 -17.21
C LYS A 80 -4.45 8.01 -18.24
N TYR A 81 -3.35 8.74 -18.29
CA TYR A 81 -3.25 9.99 -19.07
C TYR A 81 -2.71 9.80 -20.48
N ARG A 82 -2.01 8.70 -20.77
CA ARG A 82 -1.40 8.36 -22.05
C ARG A 82 -0.27 9.32 -22.47
N THR A 83 -0.44 10.63 -22.33
CA THR A 83 0.55 11.65 -22.67
C THR A 83 0.86 12.56 -21.47
N ILE A 84 2.08 13.08 -21.43
CA ILE A 84 2.47 14.03 -20.39
C ILE A 84 1.68 15.34 -20.48
N ASP A 85 1.30 15.76 -21.68
CA ASP A 85 0.49 16.96 -21.90
C ASP A 85 -0.92 16.82 -21.31
N ALA A 86 -1.52 15.62 -21.39
CA ALA A 86 -2.80 15.35 -20.77
C ALA A 86 -2.71 15.41 -19.24
N LEU A 87 -1.65 14.85 -18.65
CA LEU A 87 -1.37 14.97 -17.23
C LEU A 87 -1.14 16.43 -16.82
N ASN A 88 -0.31 17.16 -17.57
CA ASN A 88 -0.02 18.57 -17.29
C ASN A 88 -1.30 19.42 -17.29
N ARG A 89 -2.19 19.22 -18.25
CA ARG A 89 -3.49 19.92 -18.28
C ARG A 89 -4.34 19.59 -17.05
N ALA A 90 -4.40 18.32 -16.67
CA ALA A 90 -5.19 17.87 -15.52
C ALA A 90 -4.64 18.40 -14.17
N TRP A 91 -3.31 18.47 -14.02
CA TRP A 91 -2.65 18.88 -12.79
C TRP A 91 -2.28 20.36 -12.74
N GLY A 92 -2.41 21.06 -13.89
CA GLY A 92 -1.94 22.44 -14.04
C GLY A 92 -0.43 22.56 -13.86
N THR A 93 0.32 21.59 -14.38
CA THR A 93 1.78 21.49 -14.30
C THR A 93 2.42 21.69 -15.68
N GLY A 94 3.74 21.65 -15.76
CA GLY A 94 4.51 21.83 -16.99
C GLY A 94 5.70 20.88 -17.06
N TYR A 95 5.50 19.60 -16.73
CA TYR A 95 6.56 18.60 -16.85
C TYR A 95 6.96 18.42 -18.33
N PRO A 96 8.25 18.40 -18.66
CA PRO A 96 8.72 18.30 -20.05
C PRO A 96 8.48 16.91 -20.65
N GLY A 97 8.31 15.89 -19.82
CA GLY A 97 8.09 14.51 -20.20
C GLY A 97 7.92 13.64 -18.98
N TRP A 98 7.65 12.35 -19.20
CA TRP A 98 7.49 11.39 -18.10
C TRP A 98 8.74 11.22 -17.23
N ASP A 99 9.93 11.39 -17.82
CA ASP A 99 11.19 11.32 -17.08
C ASP A 99 11.41 12.55 -16.20
N GLY A 100 10.80 13.68 -16.56
CA GLY A 100 10.77 14.90 -15.76
C GLY A 100 9.68 14.93 -14.68
N LEU A 101 8.79 13.95 -14.66
CA LEU A 101 7.78 13.82 -13.62
C LEU A 101 8.46 13.71 -12.25
N GLY A 102 8.11 14.55 -11.29
CA GLY A 102 8.79 14.60 -9.99
C GLY A 102 8.04 15.48 -9.01
N ARG A 103 8.79 16.08 -8.08
CA ARG A 103 8.19 16.96 -7.06
C ARG A 103 7.27 17.99 -7.70
N LEU A 104 6.10 18.15 -7.10
CA LEU A 104 5.11 19.13 -7.56
C LEU A 104 5.66 20.56 -7.48
N PRO A 105 5.37 21.41 -8.47
CA PRO A 105 5.64 22.85 -8.37
C PRO A 105 4.92 23.46 -7.17
N ALA A 106 5.45 24.59 -6.66
CA ALA A 106 4.86 25.28 -5.53
C ALA A 106 3.38 25.61 -5.78
N GLY A 107 2.54 25.36 -4.77
CA GLY A 107 1.09 25.58 -4.83
C GLY A 107 0.30 24.59 -5.69
N LYS A 108 0.95 23.60 -6.30
CA LYS A 108 0.25 22.54 -7.03
C LYS A 108 0.00 21.31 -6.15
N ARG A 109 -1.10 20.63 -6.43
CA ARG A 109 -1.52 19.40 -5.75
C ARG A 109 -1.88 18.34 -6.80
N ILE A 110 -1.69 17.07 -6.45
CA ILE A 110 -2.24 15.98 -7.23
C ILE A 110 -3.78 16.01 -7.09
N PRO A 111 -4.55 15.90 -8.18
CA PRO A 111 -6.00 15.77 -8.10
C PRO A 111 -6.42 14.66 -7.14
N GLU A 112 -7.49 14.89 -6.38
CA GLU A 112 -7.99 13.93 -5.38
C GLU A 112 -8.25 12.55 -5.96
N ALA A 113 -8.83 12.51 -7.15
CA ALA A 113 -9.11 11.25 -7.86
C ALA A 113 -7.84 10.44 -8.16
N ASP A 114 -6.71 11.11 -8.42
CA ASP A 114 -5.43 10.42 -8.66
C ASP A 114 -4.78 9.96 -7.35
N CYS A 115 -4.95 10.74 -6.27
CA CYS A 115 -4.53 10.31 -4.94
C CYS A 115 -5.31 9.06 -4.51
N ARG A 116 -6.63 9.05 -4.65
CA ARG A 116 -7.47 7.89 -4.31
C ARG A 116 -7.12 6.67 -5.17
N ASP A 117 -6.95 6.85 -6.47
CA ASP A 117 -6.59 5.78 -7.38
C ASP A 117 -5.27 5.11 -6.99
N PHE A 118 -4.25 5.90 -6.64
CA PHE A 118 -2.98 5.36 -6.18
C PHE A 118 -3.04 4.75 -4.77
N ASN A 119 -3.80 5.37 -3.86
CA ASN A 119 -4.04 4.78 -2.53
C ASN A 119 -4.70 3.41 -2.65
N ARG A 120 -5.73 3.28 -3.51
CA ARG A 120 -6.40 2.01 -3.76
C ARG A 120 -5.43 0.95 -4.31
N LEU A 121 -4.59 1.31 -5.27
CA LEU A 121 -3.55 0.43 -5.82
C LEU A 121 -2.58 -0.05 -4.72
N ALA A 122 -2.16 0.84 -3.81
CA ALA A 122 -1.28 0.50 -2.70
C ALA A 122 -1.96 -0.43 -1.69
N LEU A 123 -3.23 -0.16 -1.34
CA LEU A 123 -4.05 -0.98 -0.46
C LEU A 123 -4.22 -2.40 -1.00
N GLU A 124 -4.64 -2.53 -2.25
CA GLU A 124 -4.82 -3.82 -2.91
C GLU A 124 -3.50 -4.61 -2.97
N ARG A 125 -2.40 -3.93 -3.28
CA ARG A 125 -1.07 -4.55 -3.31
C ARG A 125 -0.66 -5.05 -1.93
N TYR A 126 -0.88 -4.24 -0.89
CA TYR A 126 -0.58 -4.60 0.50
C TYR A 126 -1.35 -5.85 0.93
N TYR A 127 -2.69 -5.78 0.90
CA TYR A 127 -3.53 -6.87 1.40
C TYR A 127 -3.39 -8.17 0.61
N ARG A 128 -3.23 -8.07 -0.71
CA ARG A 128 -2.93 -9.22 -1.57
C ARG A 128 -1.62 -9.89 -1.16
N SER A 129 -0.55 -9.11 -1.01
CA SER A 129 0.76 -9.64 -0.64
C SER A 129 0.74 -10.28 0.76
N CYS A 130 0.03 -9.66 1.71
CA CYS A 130 -0.14 -10.22 3.06
C CYS A 130 -0.91 -11.55 3.03
N ARG A 131 -2.04 -11.59 2.31
CA ARG A 131 -2.82 -12.82 2.11
C ARG A 131 -1.97 -13.94 1.52
N ASP A 132 -1.27 -13.64 0.44
CA ASP A 132 -0.48 -14.64 -0.28
C ASP A 132 0.68 -15.14 0.58
N ALA A 133 1.31 -14.26 1.36
CA ALA A 133 2.35 -14.62 2.32
C ALA A 133 1.82 -15.54 3.43
N VAL A 134 0.65 -15.23 4.01
CA VAL A 134 0.02 -16.09 5.03
C VAL A 134 -0.34 -17.46 4.43
N ARG A 135 -0.95 -17.50 3.25
CA ARG A 135 -1.32 -18.75 2.58
C ARG A 135 -0.13 -19.62 2.21
N ASN A 136 0.98 -19.01 1.81
CA ASN A 136 2.22 -19.72 1.49
C ASN A 136 2.92 -20.26 2.75
N ALA A 137 2.94 -19.48 3.84
CA ALA A 137 3.59 -19.89 5.09
C ALA A 137 2.73 -20.84 5.92
N ALA A 138 1.41 -20.66 5.89
CA ALA A 138 0.46 -21.36 6.76
C ALA A 138 -0.87 -21.64 6.01
N PRO A 139 -0.90 -22.58 5.04
CA PRO A 139 -2.03 -22.75 4.10
C PRO A 139 -3.36 -23.16 4.76
N ARG A 140 -3.33 -23.63 6.01
CA ARG A 140 -4.51 -24.02 6.79
C ARG A 140 -4.97 -22.98 7.79
N LYS A 141 -4.35 -21.80 7.79
CA LYS A 141 -4.63 -20.71 8.72
C LYS A 141 -5.32 -19.54 8.03
N LEU A 142 -6.13 -18.82 8.78
CA LEU A 142 -6.80 -17.62 8.28
C LEU A 142 -5.81 -16.44 8.22
N TYR A 143 -6.00 -15.59 7.22
CA TYR A 143 -5.46 -14.24 7.24
C TYR A 143 -6.48 -13.32 7.93
N LEU A 144 -6.16 -12.84 9.13
CA LEU A 144 -7.04 -12.08 10.01
C LEU A 144 -6.98 -10.56 9.75
N GLY A 145 -6.35 -10.14 8.64
CA GLY A 145 -6.21 -8.74 8.27
C GLY A 145 -5.09 -8.01 9.02
N SER A 146 -5.19 -6.68 9.08
CA SER A 146 -4.20 -5.79 9.69
C SER A 146 -4.65 -5.23 11.06
N ARG A 147 -5.78 -5.65 11.56
CA ARG A 147 -6.39 -5.19 12.82
C ARG A 147 -6.38 -3.66 12.94
N PHE A 148 -7.37 -3.02 12.35
CA PHE A 148 -7.47 -1.56 12.29
C PHE A 148 -7.46 -0.87 13.66
N ALA A 149 -6.87 0.32 13.73
CA ALA A 149 -7.01 1.22 14.87
C ALA A 149 -8.33 2.00 14.78
N GLY A 150 -9.42 1.41 15.25
CA GLY A 150 -10.75 2.03 15.16
C GLY A 150 -11.24 2.19 13.71
N PHE A 151 -11.91 3.30 13.43
CA PHE A 151 -12.47 3.57 12.10
C PHE A 151 -11.38 3.91 11.09
N GLN A 152 -11.48 3.32 9.91
CA GLN A 152 -10.59 3.56 8.77
C GLN A 152 -11.37 4.14 7.59
N THR A 153 -10.66 4.46 6.50
CA THR A 153 -11.33 4.85 5.25
C THR A 153 -12.09 3.66 4.66
N LEU A 154 -13.18 3.96 3.95
CA LEU A 154 -13.95 2.92 3.26
C LEU A 154 -13.07 2.15 2.27
N ASP A 155 -12.22 2.85 1.51
CA ASP A 155 -11.29 2.22 0.56
C ASP A 155 -10.36 1.18 1.25
N ALA A 156 -9.92 1.45 2.50
CA ALA A 156 -9.09 0.51 3.26
C ALA A 156 -9.88 -0.70 3.74
N ALA A 157 -11.09 -0.48 4.24
CA ALA A 157 -11.98 -1.55 4.70
C ALA A 157 -12.40 -2.47 3.54
N GLU A 158 -12.73 -1.92 2.38
CA GLU A 158 -13.06 -2.68 1.18
C GLU A 158 -11.87 -3.50 0.68
N ALA A 159 -10.67 -2.91 0.65
CA ALA A 159 -9.47 -3.62 0.23
C ALA A 159 -9.12 -4.77 1.21
N GLU A 160 -9.25 -4.56 2.53
CA GLU A 160 -9.05 -5.65 3.49
C GLU A 160 -10.11 -6.75 3.30
N ALA A 161 -11.38 -6.39 3.14
CA ALA A 161 -12.47 -7.34 2.94
C ALA A 161 -12.32 -8.19 1.66
N GLU A 162 -11.65 -7.66 0.64
CA GLU A 162 -11.38 -8.40 -0.61
C GLU A 162 -10.33 -9.51 -0.43
N TYR A 163 -9.36 -9.29 0.45
CA TYR A 163 -8.19 -10.19 0.56
C TYR A 163 -8.11 -10.94 1.89
N ALA A 164 -8.60 -10.41 2.99
CA ALA A 164 -8.58 -11.06 4.29
C ALA A 164 -9.77 -12.01 4.46
N ASP A 165 -9.57 -13.06 5.26
CA ASP A 165 -10.67 -13.95 5.65
C ASP A 165 -11.53 -13.33 6.76
N VAL A 166 -10.98 -12.36 7.50
CA VAL A 166 -11.66 -11.61 8.57
C VAL A 166 -11.21 -10.15 8.51
N VAL A 167 -12.16 -9.23 8.55
CA VAL A 167 -11.89 -7.81 8.80
C VAL A 167 -11.99 -7.54 10.29
N SER A 168 -10.95 -6.95 10.86
CA SER A 168 -10.89 -6.75 12.31
C SER A 168 -10.44 -5.33 12.69
N ALA A 169 -10.93 -4.86 13.82
CA ALA A 169 -10.58 -3.54 14.35
C ALA A 169 -10.49 -3.57 15.88
N ASN A 170 -9.57 -2.77 16.41
CA ASN A 170 -9.57 -2.42 17.83
C ASN A 170 -10.57 -1.28 18.07
N LEU A 171 -11.43 -1.43 19.04
CA LEU A 171 -12.35 -0.40 19.52
C LEU A 171 -11.92 0.00 20.92
N TYR A 172 -11.63 1.28 21.10
CA TYR A 172 -11.21 1.85 22.38
C TYR A 172 -12.29 2.76 22.95
#